data_218566ced094f69e144d051c1e2f14c3
#
_entry.id   218566ced094f69e144d051c1e2f14c3
#
_cell.length_a   1.000
_cell.length_b   1.000
_cell.length_c   1.000
_cell.angle_alpha   90.00
_cell.angle_beta   90.00
_cell.angle_gamma   90.00
#
_symmetry.space_group_name_H-M   'P 1'
#
loop_
_entity.id
_entity.type
_entity.pdbx_description
1 polymer ?
#
loop_
_entity_poly.entity_id
_entity_poly.type
_entity_poly.pdbx_seq_one_letter_code
_entity_poly.pdbx_strand_id
1 'polypeptide(L)'
;MATSLVDPSPDAKQGNVTSMPSFKPVAALTRGLDVLRIVNELRDASVAALHRETGLDKATIVRMLETLEHEGYVTRNPSNSGYVATGRTLQLSRGYDLHHRIGLLCEPILTEFRQAIGWPSDVALFDHDAMIVVQTSRETGPLFFNRRPGFRAPILETSIGRAYLAFCADSERERILARLRPRTDPANALASDPQRLEALLSDVRARGFACMDDSYSDREYSGQLWAMAVPVRDEQGILATLNIMMLRSAVSPESAQERFLDMLITNANRLAHVLRHASCG
;
A
#
# COMPACT_ATOMS: atom_id res chain seq x y z
N MET A 1 5.31 -9.06 -64.94
CA MET A 1 4.76 -7.69 -64.81
C MET A 1 4.20 -7.43 -63.50
N ALA A 2 4.79 -6.44 -62.86
CA ALA A 2 4.31 -5.55 -61.78
C ALA A 2 3.86 -6.20 -60.48
N THR A 3 4.67 -6.28 -59.45
CA THR A 3 5.03 -5.25 -58.45
C THR A 3 3.82 -4.60 -57.78
N SER A 4 3.57 -4.93 -56.55
CA SER A 4 3.14 -3.91 -55.57
C SER A 4 3.63 -4.27 -54.16
N LEU A 5 4.54 -3.47 -53.71
CA LEU A 5 5.01 -3.29 -52.35
C LEU A 5 3.85 -2.79 -51.48
N VAL A 6 3.64 -3.38 -50.34
CA VAL A 6 2.91 -2.74 -49.24
C VAL A 6 3.90 -2.51 -48.12
N ASP A 7 4.15 -1.27 -47.91
CA ASP A 7 4.96 -0.62 -46.88
C ASP A 7 4.47 -0.95 -45.46
N PRO A 8 5.35 -1.16 -44.49
CA PRO A 8 4.92 -1.36 -43.11
C PRO A 8 4.51 -0.05 -42.48
N SER A 9 3.39 -0.08 -41.81
CA SER A 9 2.82 1.01 -41.01
C SER A 9 3.78 1.51 -39.96
N PRO A 10 3.72 2.82 -39.67
CA PRO A 10 4.66 3.49 -38.78
C PRO A 10 4.39 3.21 -37.32
N ASP A 11 5.48 3.12 -36.61
CA ASP A 11 5.69 3.25 -35.17
C ASP A 11 4.51 3.81 -34.32
N ALA A 12 3.88 2.94 -33.59
CA ALA A 12 3.15 3.33 -32.40
C ALA A 12 4.18 3.66 -31.31
N LYS A 13 4.68 4.89 -31.33
CA LYS A 13 5.37 5.51 -30.18
C LYS A 13 4.40 5.64 -29.02
N GLN A 14 4.25 4.60 -28.24
CA GLN A 14 3.68 4.72 -26.89
C GLN A 14 4.75 5.30 -25.95
N GLY A 15 4.97 6.59 -26.10
CA GLY A 15 5.65 7.41 -25.11
C GLY A 15 4.74 7.60 -23.90
N ASN A 16 4.85 6.75 -22.90
CA ASN A 16 4.23 7.01 -21.61
C ASN A 16 5.10 8.03 -20.86
N VAL A 17 4.88 9.29 -21.22
CA VAL A 17 5.48 10.44 -20.55
C VAL A 17 4.91 10.50 -19.15
N THR A 18 5.75 10.26 -18.14
CA THR A 18 5.51 10.68 -16.76
C THR A 18 5.48 12.21 -16.78
N SER A 19 4.34 12.79 -17.10
CA SER A 19 4.19 14.24 -17.11
C SER A 19 4.31 14.73 -15.68
N MET A 20 5.36 15.49 -15.37
CA MET A 20 5.28 16.46 -14.28
C MET A 20 3.96 17.22 -14.46
N PRO A 21 3.19 17.50 -13.39
CA PRO A 21 1.96 18.24 -13.54
C PRO A 21 2.27 19.54 -14.26
N SER A 22 1.59 19.80 -15.38
CA SER A 22 1.79 20.99 -16.22
C SER A 22 1.48 22.29 -15.47
N PHE A 23 0.85 22.17 -14.29
CA PHE A 23 0.50 23.28 -13.42
C PHE A 23 0.88 22.97 -11.96
N LYS A 24 1.18 24.03 -11.20
CA LYS A 24 1.42 23.94 -9.76
C LYS A 24 0.17 23.36 -9.07
N PRO A 25 0.29 22.36 -8.20
CA PRO A 25 -0.84 21.80 -7.47
C PRO A 25 -1.63 22.90 -6.72
N VAL A 26 -2.95 22.76 -6.67
CA VAL A 26 -3.83 23.66 -5.92
C VAL A 26 -3.69 23.36 -4.44
N ALA A 27 -2.91 24.18 -3.73
CA ALA A 27 -2.55 23.96 -2.34
C ALA A 27 -3.76 23.79 -1.40
N ALA A 28 -4.85 24.50 -1.67
CA ALA A 28 -6.08 24.38 -0.88
C ALA A 28 -6.72 23.00 -1.04
N LEU A 29 -6.73 22.45 -2.26
CA LEU A 29 -7.26 21.10 -2.51
C LEU A 29 -6.41 20.03 -1.82
N THR A 30 -5.08 20.13 -1.95
CA THR A 30 -4.15 19.20 -1.28
C THR A 30 -4.39 19.18 0.24
N ARG A 31 -4.44 20.37 0.87
CA ARG A 31 -4.69 20.50 2.31
C ARG A 31 -6.06 19.97 2.72
N GLY A 32 -7.11 20.24 1.93
CA GLY A 32 -8.47 19.74 2.19
C GLY A 32 -8.54 18.21 2.15
N LEU A 33 -7.89 17.59 1.17
CA LEU A 33 -7.80 16.12 1.06
C LEU A 33 -7.01 15.51 2.23
N ASP A 34 -5.90 16.13 2.66
CA ASP A 34 -5.13 15.66 3.81
C ASP A 34 -5.93 15.74 5.11
N VAL A 35 -6.64 16.85 5.34
CA VAL A 35 -7.53 16.99 6.50
C VAL A 35 -8.62 15.93 6.48
N LEU A 36 -9.29 15.71 5.33
CA LEU A 36 -10.34 14.69 5.20
C LEU A 36 -9.80 13.29 5.48
N ARG A 37 -8.62 12.96 4.96
CA ARG A 37 -7.95 11.66 5.19
C ARG A 37 -7.72 11.43 6.69
N ILE A 38 -7.16 12.41 7.39
CA ILE A 38 -6.86 12.27 8.83
C ILE A 38 -8.12 12.23 9.67
N VAL A 39 -9.17 13.00 9.35
CA VAL A 39 -10.48 12.87 10.01
C VAL A 39 -11.03 11.45 9.88
N ASN A 40 -10.91 10.86 8.70
CA ASN A 40 -11.37 9.49 8.45
C ASN A 40 -10.54 8.44 9.21
N GLU A 41 -9.24 8.65 9.38
CA GLU A 41 -8.33 7.76 10.13
C GLU A 41 -8.55 7.83 11.64
N LEU A 42 -8.66 9.04 12.20
CA LEU A 42 -8.77 9.26 13.65
C LEU A 42 -10.17 8.93 14.21
N ARG A 43 -11.19 8.78 13.39
CA ARG A 43 -12.61 8.57 13.75
C ARG A 43 -13.25 9.68 14.58
N ASP A 44 -12.48 10.47 15.28
CA ASP A 44 -12.90 11.61 16.10
C ASP A 44 -11.72 12.59 16.17
N ALA A 45 -11.69 13.53 15.24
CA ALA A 45 -10.55 14.41 15.00
C ALA A 45 -10.80 15.79 15.60
N SER A 46 -10.07 16.15 16.66
CA SER A 46 -10.03 17.54 17.13
C SER A 46 -9.11 18.40 16.24
N VAL A 47 -9.35 19.73 16.21
CA VAL A 47 -8.47 20.69 15.51
C VAL A 47 -7.03 20.59 16.02
N ALA A 48 -6.82 20.29 17.31
CA ALA A 48 -5.49 20.11 17.88
C ALA A 48 -4.80 18.83 17.36
N ALA A 49 -5.54 17.73 17.22
CA ALA A 49 -5.02 16.50 16.65
C ALA A 49 -4.66 16.69 15.17
N LEU A 50 -5.54 17.33 14.41
CA LEU A 50 -5.29 17.65 12.99
C LEU A 50 -4.08 18.58 12.81
N HIS A 51 -3.89 19.56 13.69
CA HIS A 51 -2.69 20.42 13.67
C HIS A 51 -1.40 19.61 13.87
N ARG A 52 -1.40 18.68 14.80
CA ARG A 52 -0.24 17.82 15.08
C ARG A 52 0.10 16.90 13.90
N GLU A 53 -0.93 16.32 13.27
CA GLU A 53 -0.76 15.35 12.17
C GLU A 53 -0.42 16.03 10.83
N THR A 54 -0.98 17.22 10.56
CA THR A 54 -0.79 17.90 9.26
C THR A 54 0.31 18.97 9.28
N GLY A 55 0.69 19.48 10.46
CA GLY A 55 1.53 20.67 10.59
C GLY A 55 0.86 21.98 10.12
N LEU A 56 -0.40 21.95 9.66
CA LEU A 56 -1.13 23.14 9.23
C LEU A 56 -1.53 24.01 10.43
N ASP A 57 -1.58 25.33 10.24
CA ASP A 57 -2.10 26.22 11.27
C ASP A 57 -3.60 25.97 11.53
N LYS A 58 -4.04 26.25 12.76
CA LYS A 58 -5.41 25.95 13.21
C LYS A 58 -6.49 26.69 12.39
N ALA A 59 -6.20 27.92 11.93
CA ALA A 59 -7.16 28.69 11.13
C ALA A 59 -7.36 28.05 9.75
N THR A 60 -6.29 27.56 9.13
CA THR A 60 -6.37 26.80 7.88
C THR A 60 -7.16 25.51 8.07
N ILE A 61 -6.92 24.77 9.15
CA ILE A 61 -7.67 23.53 9.45
C ILE A 61 -9.15 23.80 9.61
N VAL A 62 -9.53 24.83 10.39
CA VAL A 62 -10.94 25.21 10.58
C VAL A 62 -11.61 25.52 9.24
N ARG A 63 -10.96 26.32 8.38
CA ARG A 63 -11.49 26.61 7.04
C ARG A 63 -11.68 25.37 6.17
N MET A 64 -10.74 24.41 6.24
CA MET A 64 -10.90 23.13 5.51
C MET A 64 -12.06 22.31 6.08
N LEU A 65 -12.17 22.24 7.41
CA LEU A 65 -13.26 21.52 8.07
C LEU A 65 -14.64 22.14 7.77
N GLU A 66 -14.77 23.45 7.82
CA GLU A 66 -16.02 24.15 7.44
C GLU A 66 -16.41 23.87 5.99
N THR A 67 -15.43 23.86 5.07
CA THR A 67 -15.67 23.51 3.66
C THR A 67 -16.12 22.05 3.53
N LEU A 68 -15.43 21.13 4.19
CA LEU A 68 -15.77 19.70 4.17
C LEU A 68 -17.12 19.41 4.84
N GLU A 69 -17.48 20.16 5.88
CA GLU A 69 -18.78 20.09 6.54
C GLU A 69 -19.88 20.64 5.63
N HIS A 70 -19.67 21.78 4.97
CA HIS A 70 -20.58 22.33 3.98
C HIS A 70 -20.82 21.34 2.82
N GLU A 71 -19.77 20.71 2.33
CA GLU A 71 -19.86 19.67 1.31
C GLU A 71 -20.37 18.33 1.85
N GLY A 72 -20.62 18.21 3.15
CA GLY A 72 -21.20 17.03 3.78
C GLY A 72 -20.27 15.83 3.92
N TYR A 73 -18.96 16.00 3.76
CA TYR A 73 -17.98 14.90 3.96
C TYR A 73 -17.62 14.66 5.42
N VAL A 74 -17.71 15.70 6.25
CA VAL A 74 -17.50 15.61 7.69
C VAL A 74 -18.68 16.24 8.44
N THR A 75 -18.82 15.91 9.71
CA THR A 75 -19.79 16.55 10.61
C THR A 75 -19.17 16.68 12.01
N ARG A 76 -19.68 17.59 12.82
CA ARG A 76 -19.27 17.71 14.22
C ARG A 76 -19.77 16.50 15.01
N ASN A 77 -18.91 16.00 15.88
CA ASN A 77 -19.31 14.95 16.81
C ASN A 77 -20.24 15.55 17.88
N PRO A 78 -21.48 15.04 18.02
CA PRO A 78 -22.42 15.57 19.03
C PRO A 78 -21.94 15.46 20.48
N SER A 79 -21.03 14.52 20.74
CA SER A 79 -20.57 14.22 22.11
C SER A 79 -19.35 15.04 22.55
N ASN A 80 -18.69 15.73 21.61
CA ASN A 80 -17.50 16.53 21.89
C ASN A 80 -17.28 17.59 20.80
N SER A 81 -16.15 18.29 20.81
CA SER A 81 -15.81 19.32 19.81
C SER A 81 -15.06 18.78 18.59
N GLY A 82 -14.99 17.46 18.41
CA GLY A 82 -14.31 16.81 17.32
C GLY A 82 -15.13 16.76 16.02
N TYR A 83 -14.51 16.26 14.96
CA TYR A 83 -15.13 16.03 13.66
C TYR A 83 -15.04 14.55 13.28
N VAL A 84 -16.08 14.06 12.65
CA VAL A 84 -16.17 12.68 12.16
C VAL A 84 -16.52 12.68 10.66
N ALA A 85 -16.02 11.69 9.91
CA ALA A 85 -16.37 11.49 8.52
C ALA A 85 -17.83 11.01 8.41
N THR A 86 -18.53 11.48 7.39
CA THR A 86 -19.89 11.03 7.07
C THR A 86 -19.89 9.88 6.07
N GLY A 87 -21.05 9.25 5.86
CA GLY A 87 -21.24 8.25 4.81
C GLY A 87 -21.01 8.76 3.38
N ARG A 88 -20.94 10.07 3.16
CA ARG A 88 -20.61 10.65 1.85
C ARG A 88 -19.20 10.29 1.38
N THR A 89 -18.28 10.04 2.29
CA THR A 89 -16.93 9.56 1.96
C THR A 89 -16.92 8.22 1.23
N LEU A 90 -17.93 7.36 1.44
CA LEU A 90 -18.06 6.09 0.73
C LEU A 90 -18.32 6.28 -0.78
N GLN A 91 -18.84 7.44 -1.19
CA GLN A 91 -19.04 7.73 -2.61
C GLN A 91 -17.71 7.90 -3.37
N LEU A 92 -16.65 8.31 -2.68
CA LEU A 92 -15.31 8.47 -3.26
C LEU A 92 -14.65 7.13 -3.60
N SER A 93 -15.11 6.02 -2.97
CA SER A 93 -14.55 4.68 -3.21
C SER A 93 -15.34 3.85 -4.22
N ARG A 94 -16.47 4.33 -4.74
CA ARG A 94 -17.33 3.54 -5.66
C ARG A 94 -16.63 3.10 -6.94
N GLY A 95 -15.69 3.87 -7.46
CA GLY A 95 -14.88 3.50 -8.61
C GLY A 95 -13.75 2.49 -8.30
N TYR A 96 -13.62 2.08 -7.04
CA TYR A 96 -12.52 1.25 -6.53
C TYR A 96 -12.98 -0.16 -6.10
N ASP A 97 -14.04 -0.66 -6.71
CA ASP A 97 -14.68 -1.95 -6.36
C ASP A 97 -13.76 -3.16 -6.52
N LEU A 98 -12.76 -3.09 -7.41
CA LEU A 98 -11.83 -4.19 -7.67
C LEU A 98 -11.08 -4.61 -6.40
N HIS A 99 -10.54 -3.66 -5.63
CA HIS A 99 -9.80 -3.96 -4.41
C HIS A 99 -10.68 -4.61 -3.33
N HIS A 100 -11.91 -4.16 -3.21
CA HIS A 100 -12.87 -4.77 -2.29
C HIS A 100 -13.20 -6.21 -2.70
N ARG A 101 -13.47 -6.45 -3.98
CA ARG A 101 -13.72 -7.79 -4.53
C ARG A 101 -12.55 -8.73 -4.29
N ILE A 102 -11.32 -8.27 -4.57
CA ILE A 102 -10.08 -9.04 -4.31
C ILE A 102 -9.96 -9.37 -2.83
N GLY A 103 -10.20 -8.41 -1.95
CA GLY A 103 -10.17 -8.63 -0.50
C GLY A 103 -11.14 -9.74 -0.05
N LEU A 104 -12.37 -9.75 -0.59
CA LEU A 104 -13.35 -10.79 -0.29
C LEU A 104 -12.93 -12.17 -0.80
N LEU A 105 -12.32 -12.24 -1.99
CA LEU A 105 -11.82 -13.50 -2.55
C LEU A 105 -10.65 -14.08 -1.76
N CYS A 106 -9.82 -13.23 -1.17
CA CYS A 106 -8.68 -13.64 -0.33
C CYS A 106 -9.09 -14.12 1.06
N GLU A 107 -10.24 -13.67 1.58
CA GLU A 107 -10.67 -13.88 2.97
C GLU A 107 -10.63 -15.34 3.44
N PRO A 108 -11.21 -16.33 2.70
CA PRO A 108 -11.22 -17.72 3.15
C PRO A 108 -9.81 -18.28 3.33
N ILE A 109 -8.92 -18.03 2.35
CA ILE A 109 -7.52 -18.51 2.39
C ILE A 109 -6.77 -17.87 3.55
N LEU A 110 -6.97 -16.57 3.77
CA LEU A 110 -6.28 -15.85 4.85
C LEU A 110 -6.78 -16.25 6.23
N THR A 111 -8.07 -16.57 6.39
CA THR A 111 -8.62 -17.04 7.65
C THR A 111 -7.98 -18.37 8.06
N GLU A 112 -7.94 -19.36 7.14
CA GLU A 112 -7.25 -20.63 7.38
C GLU A 112 -5.76 -20.42 7.70
N PHE A 113 -5.08 -19.58 6.90
CA PHE A 113 -3.67 -19.30 7.07
C PHE A 113 -3.37 -18.67 8.44
N ARG A 114 -4.12 -17.66 8.86
CA ARG A 114 -3.96 -17.00 10.17
C ARG A 114 -4.19 -17.93 11.34
N GLN A 115 -5.20 -18.81 11.24
CA GLN A 115 -5.44 -19.84 12.26
C GLN A 115 -4.26 -20.79 12.39
N ALA A 116 -3.65 -21.17 11.27
CA ALA A 116 -2.50 -22.08 11.27
C ALA A 116 -1.21 -21.46 11.81
N ILE A 117 -0.96 -20.16 11.54
CA ILE A 117 0.29 -19.50 11.95
C ILE A 117 0.19 -18.76 13.28
N GLY A 118 -1.01 -18.35 13.71
CA GLY A 118 -1.24 -17.57 14.93
C GLY A 118 -0.81 -16.10 14.84
N TRP A 119 -0.52 -15.59 13.64
CA TRP A 119 -0.04 -14.21 13.41
C TRP A 119 -0.91 -13.45 12.43
N PRO A 120 -1.00 -12.11 12.57
CA PRO A 120 -1.64 -11.24 11.59
C PRO A 120 -0.98 -11.32 10.22
N SER A 121 -1.77 -11.26 9.17
CA SER A 121 -1.32 -11.25 7.79
C SER A 121 -2.12 -10.29 6.94
N ASP A 122 -1.49 -9.71 5.91
CA ASP A 122 -2.11 -8.80 4.95
C ASP A 122 -1.89 -9.31 3.53
N VAL A 123 -2.88 -9.09 2.67
CA VAL A 123 -2.71 -9.09 1.21
C VAL A 123 -2.74 -7.65 0.74
N ALA A 124 -1.76 -7.29 -0.09
CA ALA A 124 -1.64 -5.95 -0.64
C ALA A 124 -1.42 -5.99 -2.15
N LEU A 125 -2.00 -5.00 -2.84
CA LEU A 125 -1.85 -4.75 -4.26
C LEU A 125 -0.98 -3.51 -4.47
N PHE A 126 -0.29 -3.45 -5.60
CA PHE A 126 0.38 -2.24 -6.00
C PHE A 126 -0.62 -1.19 -6.50
N ASP A 127 -0.47 0.04 -6.04
CA ASP A 127 -1.25 1.18 -6.47
C ASP A 127 -0.37 2.43 -6.61
N HIS A 128 -0.08 2.76 -7.82
CA HIS A 128 0.61 3.98 -8.26
C HIS A 128 2.03 4.17 -7.69
N ASP A 129 2.22 4.29 -6.39
CA ASP A 129 3.50 4.56 -5.72
C ASP A 129 3.63 3.89 -4.34
N ALA A 130 2.63 3.12 -3.95
CA ALA A 130 2.56 2.44 -2.66
C ALA A 130 1.91 1.06 -2.82
N MET A 131 1.94 0.28 -1.77
CA MET A 131 1.11 -0.91 -1.65
C MET A 131 -0.18 -0.56 -0.92
N ILE A 132 -1.33 -1.02 -1.45
CA ILE A 132 -2.63 -0.90 -0.78
C ILE A 132 -2.99 -2.23 -0.15
N VAL A 133 -3.18 -2.23 1.16
CA VAL A 133 -3.70 -3.40 1.86
C VAL A 133 -5.17 -3.58 1.50
N VAL A 134 -5.50 -4.70 0.85
CA VAL A 134 -6.88 -5.02 0.43
C VAL A 134 -7.56 -5.96 1.42
N GLN A 135 -6.76 -6.77 2.14
CA GLN A 135 -7.25 -7.67 3.18
C GLN A 135 -6.24 -7.73 4.33
N THR A 136 -6.75 -7.65 5.56
CA THR A 136 -5.97 -7.64 6.79
C THR A 136 -6.68 -8.40 7.90
N SER A 137 -5.95 -8.79 8.95
CA SER A 137 -6.55 -9.40 10.14
C SER A 137 -7.53 -8.44 10.81
N ARG A 138 -8.77 -8.87 10.97
CA ARG A 138 -9.84 -8.12 11.67
C ARG A 138 -10.07 -8.62 13.10
N GLU A 139 -9.45 -9.71 13.48
CA GLU A 139 -9.66 -10.30 14.79
C GLU A 139 -9.03 -9.44 15.88
N THR A 140 -9.80 -9.19 16.94
CA THR A 140 -9.34 -8.56 18.17
C THR A 140 -8.49 -9.57 18.95
N GLY A 141 -7.19 -9.54 18.74
CA GLY A 141 -6.21 -10.34 19.46
C GLY A 141 -5.24 -9.43 20.23
N PRO A 142 -4.32 -10.01 21.00
CA PRO A 142 -3.29 -9.24 21.71
C PRO A 142 -2.37 -8.43 20.77
N LEU A 143 -2.42 -8.71 19.46
CA LEU A 143 -1.69 -8.02 18.39
C LEU A 143 -2.67 -7.33 17.43
N PHE A 144 -3.49 -6.44 17.97
CA PHE A 144 -4.37 -5.62 17.14
C PHE A 144 -3.58 -4.46 16.51
N PHE A 145 -3.32 -4.57 15.22
CA PHE A 145 -2.82 -3.43 14.44
C PHE A 145 -4.00 -2.70 13.82
N ASN A 146 -4.05 -1.38 14.02
CA ASN A 146 -5.10 -0.53 13.46
C ASN A 146 -4.97 -0.39 11.92
N ARG A 147 -4.61 -1.48 11.23
CA ARG A 147 -4.61 -1.55 9.78
C ARG A 147 -6.00 -1.88 9.28
N ARG A 148 -6.39 -1.19 8.23
CA ARG A 148 -7.68 -1.39 7.56
C ARG A 148 -7.42 -1.59 6.08
N PRO A 149 -8.34 -2.27 5.38
CA PRO A 149 -8.36 -2.20 3.92
C PRO A 149 -8.31 -0.74 3.46
N GLY A 150 -7.48 -0.46 2.46
CA GLY A 150 -7.16 0.90 2.01
C GLY A 150 -5.91 1.52 2.66
N PHE A 151 -5.28 0.86 3.65
CA PHE A 151 -4.01 1.34 4.21
C PHE A 151 -2.92 1.37 3.12
N ARG A 152 -2.30 2.55 2.94
CA ARG A 152 -1.19 2.76 2.00
C ARG A 152 0.14 2.52 2.69
N ALA A 153 0.85 1.49 2.28
CA ALA A 153 2.14 1.10 2.82
C ALA A 153 3.28 1.59 1.93
N PRO A 154 4.30 2.28 2.48
CA PRO A 154 5.48 2.70 1.71
C PRO A 154 6.16 1.53 1.02
N ILE A 155 6.41 1.65 -0.30
CA ILE A 155 6.86 0.52 -1.11
C ILE A 155 8.32 0.14 -0.86
N LEU A 156 9.17 1.07 -0.45
CA LEU A 156 10.62 0.83 -0.22
C LEU A 156 10.94 0.34 1.19
N GLU A 157 10.06 0.56 2.16
CA GLU A 157 10.33 0.27 3.56
C GLU A 157 9.58 -0.95 4.09
N THR A 158 8.40 -1.26 3.50
CA THR A 158 7.59 -2.38 3.97
C THR A 158 7.98 -3.69 3.30
N SER A 159 7.80 -4.81 4.00
CA SER A 159 8.05 -6.15 3.45
C SER A 159 7.23 -6.41 2.18
N ILE A 160 5.94 -6.00 2.16
CA ILE A 160 5.06 -6.14 1.00
C ILE A 160 5.55 -5.32 -0.20
N GLY A 161 6.04 -4.10 0.03
CA GLY A 161 6.57 -3.26 -1.04
C GLY A 161 7.90 -3.78 -1.60
N ARG A 162 8.81 -4.19 -0.75
CA ARG A 162 10.10 -4.79 -1.15
C ARG A 162 9.89 -6.10 -1.91
N ALA A 163 8.96 -6.96 -1.47
CA ALA A 163 8.59 -8.15 -2.20
C ALA A 163 8.02 -7.81 -3.58
N TYR A 164 7.15 -6.80 -3.68
CA TYR A 164 6.62 -6.35 -4.98
C TYR A 164 7.75 -5.87 -5.91
N LEU A 165 8.60 -4.96 -5.45
CA LEU A 165 9.70 -4.40 -6.24
C LEU A 165 10.72 -5.45 -6.71
N ALA A 166 10.98 -6.47 -5.90
CA ALA A 166 11.92 -7.53 -6.26
C ALA A 166 11.42 -8.39 -7.43
N PHE A 167 10.11 -8.57 -7.54
CA PHE A 167 9.51 -9.52 -8.48
C PHE A 167 8.64 -8.89 -9.58
N CYS A 168 8.40 -7.58 -9.57
CA CYS A 168 7.75 -6.88 -10.69
C CYS A 168 8.70 -6.76 -11.90
N ALA A 169 8.14 -6.47 -13.07
CA ALA A 169 8.91 -6.25 -14.29
C ALA A 169 9.87 -5.06 -14.13
N ASP A 170 11.05 -5.13 -14.75
CA ASP A 170 12.08 -4.08 -14.65
C ASP A 170 11.56 -2.71 -15.11
N SER A 171 10.78 -2.70 -16.18
CA SER A 171 10.17 -1.47 -16.71
C SER A 171 9.15 -0.86 -15.74
N GLU A 172 8.45 -1.69 -14.98
CA GLU A 172 7.51 -1.23 -13.95
C GLU A 172 8.26 -0.70 -12.74
N ARG A 173 9.28 -1.43 -12.27
CA ARG A 173 10.13 -0.99 -11.17
C ARG A 173 10.75 0.38 -11.45
N GLU A 174 11.30 0.59 -12.64
CA GLU A 174 11.88 1.88 -13.00
C GLU A 174 10.83 3.00 -13.03
N ARG A 175 9.64 2.74 -13.53
CA ARG A 175 8.52 3.72 -13.48
C ARG A 175 8.14 4.09 -12.05
N ILE A 176 8.12 3.12 -11.14
CA ILE A 176 7.85 3.35 -9.71
C ILE A 176 8.95 4.23 -9.11
N LEU A 177 10.21 3.85 -9.31
CA LEU A 177 11.36 4.57 -8.76
C LEU A 177 11.44 6.00 -9.29
N ALA A 178 11.17 6.21 -10.59
CA ALA A 178 11.15 7.53 -11.20
C ALA A 178 10.10 8.48 -10.55
N ARG A 179 8.99 7.93 -10.04
CA ARG A 179 7.98 8.71 -9.29
C ARG A 179 8.40 9.02 -7.86
N LEU A 180 9.23 8.16 -7.24
CA LEU A 180 9.64 8.31 -5.85
C LEU A 180 10.86 9.21 -5.68
N ARG A 181 11.81 9.18 -6.63
CA ARG A 181 13.06 9.98 -6.59
C ARG A 181 12.88 11.47 -6.31
N PRO A 182 11.87 12.17 -6.90
CA PRO A 182 11.68 13.60 -6.65
C PRO A 182 11.08 13.92 -5.28
N ARG A 183 10.68 12.92 -4.50
CA ARG A 183 10.01 13.12 -3.20
C ARG A 183 11.04 13.23 -2.09
N THR A 184 10.86 14.22 -1.25
CA THR A 184 11.76 14.51 -0.11
C THR A 184 11.46 13.67 1.14
N ASP A 185 10.42 12.82 1.10
CA ASP A 185 10.06 11.93 2.21
C ASP A 185 11.20 10.93 2.46
N PRO A 186 11.71 10.80 3.69
CA PRO A 186 12.74 9.82 4.06
C PRO A 186 12.42 8.39 3.65
N ALA A 187 11.13 8.01 3.63
CA ALA A 187 10.65 6.71 3.15
C ALA A 187 11.04 6.40 1.69
N ASN A 188 11.37 7.44 0.90
CA ASN A 188 11.76 7.31 -0.50
C ASN A 188 13.27 7.42 -0.74
N ALA A 189 14.08 7.61 0.29
CA ALA A 189 15.52 7.85 0.16
C ALA A 189 16.23 6.75 -0.65
N LEU A 190 15.82 5.49 -0.47
CA LEU A 190 16.40 4.34 -1.18
C LEU A 190 16.18 4.40 -2.70
N ALA A 191 15.15 5.12 -3.20
CA ALA A 191 14.94 5.29 -4.64
C ALA A 191 16.08 6.04 -5.34
N SER A 192 16.86 6.85 -4.59
CA SER A 192 17.99 7.63 -5.07
C SER A 192 19.35 6.93 -4.89
N ASP A 193 19.36 5.71 -4.34
CA ASP A 193 20.55 4.87 -4.18
C ASP A 193 20.40 3.55 -4.96
N PRO A 194 20.73 3.54 -6.27
CA PRO A 194 20.53 2.37 -7.13
C PRO A 194 21.35 1.15 -6.69
N GLN A 195 22.55 1.35 -6.14
CA GLN A 195 23.42 0.24 -5.73
C GLN A 195 22.86 -0.46 -4.51
N ARG A 196 22.48 0.29 -3.49
CA ARG A 196 21.87 -0.25 -2.27
C ARG A 196 20.53 -0.90 -2.55
N LEU A 197 19.71 -0.27 -3.41
CA LEU A 197 18.44 -0.84 -3.82
C LEU A 197 18.61 -2.17 -4.54
N GLU A 198 19.50 -2.25 -5.54
CA GLU A 198 19.72 -3.49 -6.29
C GLU A 198 20.29 -4.60 -5.41
N ALA A 199 21.20 -4.29 -4.50
CA ALA A 199 21.71 -5.25 -3.51
C ALA A 199 20.56 -5.81 -2.65
N LEU A 200 19.66 -4.94 -2.15
CA LEU A 200 18.47 -5.34 -1.40
C LEU A 200 17.55 -6.25 -2.22
N LEU A 201 17.20 -5.83 -3.44
CA LEU A 201 16.26 -6.58 -4.28
C LEU A 201 16.84 -7.92 -4.75
N SER A 202 18.16 -7.96 -5.01
CA SER A 202 18.88 -9.21 -5.35
C SER A 202 18.84 -10.20 -4.19
N ASP A 203 19.07 -9.74 -2.96
CA ASP A 203 18.95 -10.56 -1.77
C ASP A 203 17.53 -11.09 -1.56
N VAL A 204 16.50 -10.23 -1.75
CA VAL A 204 15.09 -10.65 -1.69
C VAL A 204 14.78 -11.73 -2.73
N ARG A 205 15.28 -11.58 -3.97
CA ARG A 205 15.10 -12.58 -5.03
C ARG A 205 15.78 -13.91 -4.68
N ALA A 206 16.98 -13.85 -4.13
CA ALA A 206 17.74 -15.04 -3.74
C ALA A 206 17.06 -15.82 -2.60
N ARG A 207 16.51 -15.12 -1.60
CA ARG A 207 15.81 -15.71 -0.46
C ARG A 207 14.37 -16.10 -0.76
N GLY A 208 13.74 -15.49 -1.76
CA GLY A 208 12.32 -15.66 -2.09
C GLY A 208 11.35 -14.86 -1.22
N PHE A 209 11.82 -14.09 -0.25
CA PHE A 209 11.01 -13.25 0.63
C PHE A 209 11.71 -11.93 0.98
N ALA A 210 10.92 -10.94 1.37
CA ALA A 210 11.39 -9.62 1.82
C ALA A 210 11.05 -9.38 3.29
N CYS A 211 11.91 -8.64 3.99
CA CYS A 211 11.66 -8.15 5.34
C CYS A 211 11.36 -6.65 5.35
N MET A 212 10.61 -6.22 6.37
CA MET A 212 10.39 -4.82 6.71
C MET A 212 11.70 -4.13 7.06
N ASP A 213 11.83 -2.85 6.72
CA ASP A 213 12.96 -2.01 7.16
C ASP A 213 12.91 -1.76 8.66
N ASP A 214 14.07 -1.81 9.32
CA ASP A 214 14.14 -1.57 10.76
C ASP A 214 13.78 -0.13 11.11
N SER A 215 14.21 0.85 10.31
CA SER A 215 13.87 2.26 10.55
C SER A 215 12.36 2.53 10.42
N TYR A 216 11.68 1.81 9.52
CA TYR A 216 10.22 1.86 9.43
C TYR A 216 9.57 1.25 10.68
N SER A 217 10.08 0.09 11.15
CA SER A 217 9.62 -0.52 12.39
C SER A 217 9.80 0.41 13.58
N ASP A 218 10.97 1.06 13.69
CA ASP A 218 11.26 1.98 14.79
C ASP A 218 10.31 3.17 14.80
N ARG A 219 10.05 3.76 13.62
CA ARG A 219 9.21 4.93 13.46
C ARG A 219 7.73 4.63 13.68
N GLU A 220 7.20 3.55 13.10
CA GLU A 220 5.77 3.25 13.09
C GLU A 220 5.32 2.34 14.25
N TYR A 221 6.23 1.53 14.79
CA TYR A 221 5.92 0.48 15.76
C TYR A 221 6.88 0.46 16.96
N SER A 222 7.64 1.53 17.18
CA SER A 222 8.63 1.63 18.28
C SER A 222 9.60 0.44 18.30
N GLY A 223 9.96 -0.08 17.14
CA GLY A 223 10.88 -1.22 16.97
C GLY A 223 10.32 -2.57 17.41
N GLN A 224 9.06 -2.64 17.85
CA GLN A 224 8.49 -3.86 18.42
C GLN A 224 8.06 -4.88 17.38
N LEU A 225 7.78 -4.44 16.15
CA LEU A 225 7.24 -5.27 15.10
C LEU A 225 8.23 -5.43 13.94
N TRP A 226 8.12 -6.55 13.28
CA TRP A 226 8.70 -6.78 11.99
C TRP A 226 7.77 -7.62 11.12
N ALA A 227 8.05 -7.69 9.83
CA ALA A 227 7.23 -8.43 8.90
C ALA A 227 8.10 -9.08 7.83
N MET A 228 7.67 -10.25 7.36
CA MET A 228 8.17 -10.90 6.15
C MET A 228 7.05 -11.02 5.13
N ALA A 229 7.38 -10.91 3.83
CA ALA A 229 6.42 -10.99 2.75
C ALA A 229 6.98 -11.77 1.56
N VAL A 230 6.08 -12.45 0.84
CA VAL A 230 6.36 -13.14 -0.42
C VAL A 230 5.51 -12.56 -1.55
N PRO A 231 5.96 -12.68 -2.82
CA PRO A 231 5.14 -12.32 -3.95
C PRO A 231 4.00 -13.33 -4.14
N VAL A 232 2.82 -12.84 -4.46
CA VAL A 232 1.70 -13.59 -5.03
C VAL A 232 1.78 -13.42 -6.53
N ARG A 233 2.22 -14.44 -7.26
CA ARG A 233 2.54 -14.33 -8.69
C ARG A 233 2.14 -15.57 -9.49
N ASP A 234 1.97 -15.37 -10.79
CA ASP A 234 1.79 -16.42 -11.77
C ASP A 234 2.84 -16.32 -12.92
N GLU A 235 2.58 -17.00 -14.02
CA GLU A 235 3.45 -16.96 -15.21
C GLU A 235 3.46 -15.60 -15.91
N GLN A 236 2.43 -14.78 -15.71
CA GLN A 236 2.28 -13.46 -16.33
C GLN A 236 2.93 -12.35 -15.48
N GLY A 237 3.20 -12.60 -14.20
CA GLY A 237 3.85 -11.65 -13.31
C GLY A 237 3.33 -11.65 -11.88
N ILE A 238 3.63 -10.55 -11.18
CA ILE A 238 3.20 -10.36 -9.80
C ILE A 238 1.80 -9.74 -9.75
N LEU A 239 0.90 -10.38 -9.00
CA LEU A 239 -0.49 -9.98 -8.82
C LEU A 239 -0.71 -9.20 -7.51
N ALA A 240 -0.06 -9.66 -6.45
CA ALA A 240 -0.19 -9.14 -5.10
C ALA A 240 1.04 -9.50 -4.26
N THR A 241 1.01 -9.14 -2.98
CA THR A 241 1.96 -9.63 -1.98
C THR A 241 1.20 -10.10 -0.75
N LEU A 242 1.74 -11.13 -0.09
CA LEU A 242 1.23 -11.69 1.16
C LEU A 242 2.31 -11.54 2.24
N ASN A 243 1.95 -11.03 3.41
CA ASN A 243 2.87 -10.92 4.54
C ASN A 243 2.39 -11.67 5.80
N ILE A 244 3.31 -11.77 6.76
CA ILE A 244 3.06 -12.06 8.17
C ILE A 244 3.71 -10.93 8.98
N MET A 245 3.01 -10.47 10.01
CA MET A 245 3.53 -9.48 10.97
C MET A 245 3.74 -10.15 12.32
N MET A 246 4.89 -9.92 12.93
CA MET A 246 5.32 -10.60 14.16
C MET A 246 5.95 -9.63 15.16
N LEU A 247 5.87 -9.97 16.45
CA LEU A 247 6.62 -9.29 17.50
C LEU A 247 8.09 -9.74 17.47
N ARG A 248 9.03 -8.81 17.52
CA ARG A 248 10.47 -9.09 17.62
C ARG A 248 10.81 -9.88 18.89
N SER A 249 10.09 -9.66 19.97
CA SER A 249 10.28 -10.36 21.24
C SER A 249 9.84 -11.81 21.21
N ALA A 250 9.02 -12.22 20.25
CA ALA A 250 8.44 -13.56 20.19
C ALA A 250 9.03 -14.44 19.08
N VAL A 251 9.45 -13.86 17.96
CA VAL A 251 9.95 -14.61 16.81
C VAL A 251 11.09 -13.85 16.13
N SER A 252 12.26 -14.49 15.99
CA SER A 252 13.37 -13.95 15.21
C SER A 252 13.16 -14.19 13.70
N PRO A 253 13.83 -13.42 12.82
CA PRO A 253 13.77 -13.62 11.37
C PRO A 253 14.11 -15.06 10.93
N GLU A 254 15.13 -15.66 11.53
CA GLU A 254 15.60 -17.01 11.22
C GLU A 254 14.53 -18.03 11.61
N SER A 255 14.00 -17.94 12.84
CA SER A 255 12.94 -18.82 13.32
C SER A 255 11.64 -18.68 12.50
N ALA A 256 11.31 -17.47 12.05
CA ALA A 256 10.14 -17.26 11.20
C ALA A 256 10.32 -17.87 9.81
N GLN A 257 11.52 -17.75 9.23
CA GLN A 257 11.84 -18.38 7.95
C GLN A 257 11.64 -19.89 8.03
N GLU A 258 12.22 -20.54 9.03
CA GLU A 258 12.10 -22.00 9.22
C GLU A 258 10.65 -22.45 9.44
N ARG A 259 9.88 -21.69 10.19
CA ARG A 259 8.52 -22.09 10.62
C ARG A 259 7.43 -21.73 9.64
N PHE A 260 7.53 -20.60 8.96
CA PHE A 260 6.41 -20.00 8.26
C PHE A 260 6.62 -19.77 6.75
N LEU A 261 7.87 -19.82 6.23
CA LEU A 261 8.12 -19.48 4.82
C LEU A 261 7.38 -20.41 3.86
N ASP A 262 7.44 -21.71 4.07
CA ASP A 262 6.77 -22.69 3.21
C ASP A 262 5.24 -22.53 3.24
N MET A 263 4.69 -22.24 4.41
CA MET A 263 3.25 -21.95 4.55
C MET A 263 2.86 -20.65 3.86
N LEU A 264 3.72 -19.62 3.95
CA LEU A 264 3.51 -18.34 3.31
C LEU A 264 3.52 -18.49 1.78
N ILE A 265 4.49 -19.21 1.22
CA ILE A 265 4.60 -19.52 -0.21
C ILE A 265 3.40 -20.34 -0.69
N THR A 266 3.02 -21.37 0.05
CA THR A 266 1.87 -22.23 -0.29
C THR A 266 0.58 -21.40 -0.40
N ASN A 267 0.32 -20.52 0.58
CA ASN A 267 -0.86 -19.68 0.56
C ASN A 267 -0.77 -18.55 -0.49
N ALA A 268 0.43 -18.03 -0.79
CA ALA A 268 0.63 -17.11 -1.91
C ALA A 268 0.27 -17.77 -3.26
N ASN A 269 0.62 -19.03 -3.47
CA ASN A 269 0.24 -19.79 -4.68
C ASN A 269 -1.29 -20.02 -4.76
N ARG A 270 -1.93 -20.34 -3.63
CA ARG A 270 -3.42 -20.44 -3.57
C ARG A 270 -4.08 -19.10 -3.93
N LEU A 271 -3.57 -18.01 -3.39
CA LEU A 271 -4.05 -16.65 -3.70
C LEU A 271 -3.85 -16.31 -5.18
N ALA A 272 -2.68 -16.62 -5.76
CA ALA A 272 -2.43 -16.39 -7.18
C ALA A 272 -3.47 -17.08 -8.07
N HIS A 273 -3.83 -18.34 -7.75
CA HIS A 273 -4.86 -19.08 -8.48
C HIS A 273 -6.23 -18.37 -8.43
N VAL A 274 -6.66 -17.93 -7.25
CA VAL A 274 -7.94 -17.24 -7.07
C VAL A 274 -7.95 -15.87 -7.76
N LEU A 275 -6.87 -15.09 -7.63
CA LEU A 275 -6.77 -13.75 -8.20
C LEU A 275 -6.72 -13.74 -9.73
N ARG A 276 -6.09 -14.73 -10.34
CA ARG A 276 -6.10 -14.90 -11.81
C ARG A 276 -7.52 -15.00 -12.36
N HIS A 277 -8.37 -15.80 -11.75
CA HIS A 277 -9.76 -15.98 -12.18
C HIS A 277 -10.63 -14.74 -11.96
N ALA A 278 -10.28 -13.90 -10.98
CA ALA A 278 -11.01 -12.66 -10.71
C ALA A 278 -10.71 -11.54 -11.71
N SER A 279 -9.55 -11.57 -12.38
CA SER A 279 -9.14 -10.56 -13.36
C SER A 279 -9.71 -10.79 -14.76
N CYS A 280 -10.30 -11.95 -15.02
CA CYS A 280 -10.88 -12.34 -16.31
C CYS A 280 -12.41 -12.16 -16.39
N GLY A 281 -13.09 -11.67 -15.36
CA GLY A 281 -14.52 -11.38 -15.29
C GLY A 281 -14.81 -9.93 -14.93
#